data_688b95d4cb8f223a40ae120834543132
#
_entry.id   688b95d4cb8f223a40ae120834543132
#
_cell.length_a   1.000
_cell.length_b   1.000
_cell.length_c   1.000
_cell.angle_alpha   90.00
_cell.angle_beta   90.00
_cell.angle_gamma   90.00
#
_symmetry.space_group_name_H-M   'P 1'
#
loop_
_entity.id
_entity.type
_entity.pdbx_description
1 polymer ?
#
loop_
_entity_poly.entity_id
_entity_poly.type
_entity_poly.pdbx_seq_one_letter_code
_entity_poly.pdbx_strand_id
1 'polypeptide(L)'
;MSNTRRIELALAVAPLWGAALVLGACGGGTGSTPTAMASDVMGSGSMGMSCMGSSMDTGSMGMNSMSCPAPAIALVSPPGIVSRTVLLRTRVSLSQGDILTRVDFLVDGARVGTATTAPFNVSWDSTTVGDGPHALTAMATDGSAKSIGAGPVTLQVDNHPTFTVTLSAAQMVPAPVSDASGSAHLSVDLGKGTVGGSVVLSGITATAVTLSRAFAGDSGAQLVALEPGAGSAQWNLPAGALLTDDEVTTLLQGGLYLNVSSPANPAGELRGQITPANVMVTFSTLSGTQEVPAVAINATGVAASTVDTVANTLSVHLHSSGVADAMAAELVEGAAGAIGRPLAALARDPVDAGHWSAPLVTVSASDVDAFKASGWYLNVMTPADPDGAIRGQVEPGGP
;
A
#
# COMPACT_ATOMS: atom_id res chain seq x y z
N MET A 1 -49.95 15.05 9.11
CA MET A 1 -50.04 14.80 7.67
C MET A 1 -48.91 15.56 6.98
N SER A 2 -47.82 14.92 6.70
CA SER A 2 -46.79 15.41 5.78
C SER A 2 -45.96 14.19 5.33
N ASN A 3 -46.12 13.86 4.06
CA ASN A 3 -45.47 12.78 3.35
C ASN A 3 -44.03 13.19 2.97
N THR A 4 -43.03 12.53 3.50
CA THR A 4 -41.66 12.65 3.00
C THR A 4 -41.32 11.41 2.17
N ARG A 5 -41.25 11.57 0.86
CA ARG A 5 -40.80 10.54 -0.08
C ARG A 5 -39.28 10.37 0.02
N ARG A 6 -38.81 9.17 0.28
CA ARG A 6 -37.44 8.75 0.07
C ARG A 6 -37.21 8.52 -1.42
N ILE A 7 -36.17 9.13 -1.95
CA ILE A 7 -35.63 8.83 -3.30
C ILE A 7 -34.45 7.92 -3.09
N GLU A 8 -34.57 6.66 -3.48
CA GLU A 8 -33.45 5.72 -3.61
C GLU A 8 -32.82 5.95 -4.97
N LEU A 9 -31.53 6.29 -4.96
CA LEU A 9 -30.71 6.39 -6.16
C LEU A 9 -29.86 5.11 -6.25
N ALA A 10 -30.28 4.20 -7.12
CA ALA A 10 -29.49 3.03 -7.47
C ALA A 10 -28.46 3.41 -8.55
N LEU A 11 -27.17 3.36 -8.20
CA LEU A 11 -26.09 3.46 -9.18
C LEU A 11 -25.76 2.05 -9.70
N ALA A 12 -26.12 1.79 -10.95
CA ALA A 12 -25.68 0.61 -11.67
C ALA A 12 -24.30 0.89 -12.29
N VAL A 13 -23.30 0.09 -11.92
CA VAL A 13 -21.99 0.08 -12.57
C VAL A 13 -21.98 -1.05 -13.60
N ALA A 14 -21.89 -0.71 -14.88
CA ALA A 14 -21.70 -1.66 -15.98
C ALA A 14 -20.20 -1.76 -16.32
N PRO A 15 -19.67 -2.96 -16.63
CA PRO A 15 -18.30 -3.11 -17.10
C PRO A 15 -18.21 -2.88 -18.60
N LEU A 16 -17.31 -2.00 -19.03
CA LEU A 16 -16.92 -1.80 -20.43
C LEU A 16 -15.83 -2.80 -20.82
N TRP A 17 -16.16 -3.71 -21.69
CA TRP A 17 -15.21 -4.51 -22.46
C TRP A 17 -14.92 -3.81 -23.78
N GLY A 18 -13.66 -3.41 -24.00
CA GLY A 18 -13.19 -2.88 -25.26
C GLY A 18 -12.13 -3.80 -25.84
N ALA A 19 -12.49 -4.59 -26.87
CA ALA A 19 -11.53 -5.31 -27.70
C ALA A 19 -11.11 -4.41 -28.87
N ALA A 20 -9.81 -4.16 -29.03
CA ALA A 20 -9.24 -3.53 -30.22
C ALA A 20 -8.37 -4.55 -30.95
N LEU A 21 -8.79 -4.86 -32.17
CA LEU A 21 -8.06 -5.66 -33.16
C LEU A 21 -7.18 -4.72 -33.99
N VAL A 22 -5.87 -4.95 -34.04
CA VAL A 22 -4.98 -4.27 -34.98
C VAL A 22 -4.20 -5.30 -35.80
N LEU A 23 -4.48 -5.33 -37.10
CA LEU A 23 -3.64 -6.00 -38.12
C LEU A 23 -2.48 -5.06 -38.48
N GLY A 24 -1.26 -5.57 -38.48
CA GLY A 24 -0.08 -4.86 -38.95
C GLY A 24 0.83 -5.76 -39.75
N ALA A 25 1.16 -5.32 -40.98
CA ALA A 25 1.85 -6.02 -42.03
C ALA A 25 3.37 -6.13 -41.82
N CYS A 26 3.97 -7.13 -42.49
CA CYS A 26 5.40 -7.40 -42.64
C CYS A 26 6.15 -6.31 -43.40
N GLY A 27 7.37 -5.95 -42.93
CA GLY A 27 8.36 -5.21 -43.70
C GLY A 27 9.78 -5.54 -43.22
N GLY A 28 10.60 -6.14 -44.05
CA GLY A 28 11.97 -6.51 -43.75
C GLY A 28 12.96 -5.34 -43.89
N GLY A 29 14.08 -5.41 -43.18
CA GLY A 29 15.21 -4.46 -43.28
C GLY A 29 16.37 -4.84 -42.40
N THR A 30 17.51 -5.03 -42.98
CA THR A 30 18.79 -5.51 -42.47
C THR A 30 19.53 -4.50 -41.61
N GLY A 31 20.27 -4.97 -40.57
CA GLY A 31 21.58 -4.38 -40.23
C GLY A 31 21.77 -3.86 -38.79
N SER A 32 22.76 -4.47 -38.11
CA SER A 32 23.64 -3.90 -37.09
C SER A 32 23.22 -3.98 -35.61
N THR A 33 23.94 -4.82 -34.86
CA THR A 33 24.14 -4.79 -33.40
C THR A 33 24.83 -3.48 -32.95
N PRO A 34 24.78 -2.98 -31.67
CA PRO A 34 24.92 -3.73 -30.45
C PRO A 34 24.15 -3.21 -29.22
N THR A 35 24.38 -3.91 -28.13
CA THR A 35 24.37 -3.52 -26.70
C THR A 35 23.09 -3.72 -25.92
N ALA A 36 23.25 -4.58 -24.91
CA ALA A 36 22.28 -5.00 -23.92
C ALA A 36 21.69 -3.85 -23.10
N MET A 37 20.37 -3.87 -22.95
CA MET A 37 19.66 -3.38 -21.79
C MET A 37 18.48 -4.31 -21.53
N ALA A 38 18.45 -4.84 -20.30
CA ALA A 38 17.34 -5.63 -19.81
C ALA A 38 16.10 -4.75 -19.63
N SER A 39 15.01 -5.13 -20.25
CA SER A 39 13.68 -4.62 -19.92
C SER A 39 12.70 -5.76 -20.07
N ASP A 40 12.09 -6.12 -18.95
CA ASP A 40 10.97 -7.03 -18.90
C ASP A 40 9.80 -6.50 -19.73
N VAL A 41 9.52 -7.16 -20.85
CA VAL A 41 8.27 -6.94 -21.59
C VAL A 41 7.53 -8.27 -21.63
N MET A 42 6.38 -8.29 -20.95
CA MET A 42 5.38 -9.34 -21.10
C MET A 42 4.89 -9.36 -22.56
N GLY A 43 5.24 -10.39 -23.28
CA GLY A 43 4.70 -10.70 -24.60
C GLY A 43 4.07 -12.09 -24.57
N SER A 44 2.75 -12.18 -24.39
CA SER A 44 2.00 -13.40 -24.68
C SER A 44 1.88 -13.56 -26.18
N GLY A 45 2.76 -14.35 -26.77
CA GLY A 45 2.68 -14.82 -28.13
C GLY A 45 2.69 -16.34 -28.13
N SER A 46 1.50 -16.95 -28.13
CA SER A 46 1.35 -18.37 -28.38
C SER A 46 1.70 -18.67 -29.85
N MET A 47 2.91 -19.14 -30.08
CA MET A 47 3.21 -19.90 -31.30
C MET A 47 3.40 -21.36 -30.88
N GLY A 48 2.37 -22.15 -31.16
CA GLY A 48 2.42 -23.60 -30.98
C GLY A 48 3.50 -24.21 -31.88
N MET A 49 4.63 -24.57 -31.29
CA MET A 49 5.57 -25.50 -31.90
C MET A 49 5.31 -26.89 -31.31
N SER A 50 4.83 -27.75 -32.18
CA SER A 50 4.55 -29.17 -31.89
C SER A 50 5.86 -29.89 -31.63
N CYS A 51 6.06 -30.41 -30.42
CA CYS A 51 7.11 -31.36 -30.13
C CYS A 51 6.66 -32.75 -30.57
N MET A 52 6.69 -33.03 -31.88
CA MET A 52 6.49 -34.41 -32.38
C MET A 52 7.78 -35.18 -32.20
N GLY A 53 7.76 -36.17 -31.31
CA GLY A 53 8.74 -37.23 -31.28
C GLY A 53 8.52 -38.15 -32.46
N SER A 54 9.35 -38.10 -33.49
CA SER A 54 9.48 -39.16 -34.46
C SER A 54 10.85 -39.78 -34.29
N SER A 55 10.82 -41.03 -33.82
CA SER A 55 11.94 -41.94 -33.97
C SER A 55 12.03 -42.33 -35.44
N MET A 56 13.09 -41.89 -36.14
CA MET A 56 13.71 -42.62 -37.25
C MET A 56 15.16 -42.14 -37.45
N ASP A 57 15.97 -43.11 -37.46
CA ASP A 57 17.39 -43.21 -37.55
C ASP A 57 17.99 -42.58 -38.81
N THR A 58 19.31 -42.31 -38.69
CA THR A 58 20.34 -42.05 -39.71
C THR A 58 20.62 -40.59 -40.13
N GLY A 59 21.81 -40.12 -39.72
CA GLY A 59 22.51 -39.05 -40.40
C GLY A 59 22.95 -37.89 -39.49
N SER A 60 24.16 -37.98 -38.99
CA SER A 60 24.91 -36.97 -38.26
C SER A 60 24.85 -35.58 -38.91
N MET A 61 24.11 -34.65 -38.30
CA MET A 61 24.38 -33.22 -38.29
C MET A 61 23.86 -32.69 -36.96
N GLY A 62 24.71 -31.97 -36.20
CA GLY A 62 24.39 -31.48 -34.87
C GLY A 62 23.18 -30.55 -34.83
N MET A 63 22.02 -31.10 -34.57
CA MET A 63 20.87 -30.33 -34.19
C MET A 63 20.88 -30.24 -32.68
N ASN A 64 21.02 -29.02 -32.14
CA ASN A 64 20.69 -28.74 -30.78
C ASN A 64 19.29 -29.27 -30.54
N SER A 65 19.14 -30.36 -29.80
CA SER A 65 17.87 -30.84 -29.31
C SER A 65 17.28 -29.74 -28.44
N MET A 66 16.30 -29.01 -28.95
CA MET A 66 15.47 -28.15 -28.12
C MET A 66 14.72 -29.06 -27.16
N SER A 67 15.27 -29.22 -25.99
CA SER A 67 14.61 -29.91 -24.87
C SER A 67 13.37 -29.10 -24.50
N CYS A 68 12.18 -29.66 -24.69
CA CYS A 68 10.97 -29.07 -24.11
C CYS A 68 11.17 -28.96 -22.60
N PRO A 69 10.96 -27.80 -22.00
CA PRO A 69 11.12 -27.65 -20.56
C PRO A 69 10.18 -28.63 -19.84
N ALA A 70 10.69 -29.31 -18.81
CA ALA A 70 9.87 -30.15 -17.98
C ALA A 70 8.75 -29.32 -17.32
N PRO A 71 7.54 -29.91 -17.11
CA PRO A 71 6.49 -29.20 -16.39
C PRO A 71 7.01 -28.77 -15.02
N ALA A 72 6.73 -27.51 -14.66
CA ALA A 72 7.17 -26.93 -13.40
C ALA A 72 6.03 -26.15 -12.73
N ILE A 73 6.01 -26.20 -11.42
CA ILE A 73 5.16 -25.32 -10.57
C ILE A 73 6.07 -24.53 -9.63
N ALA A 74 5.77 -23.27 -9.44
CA ALA A 74 6.42 -22.43 -8.46
C ALA A 74 5.38 -21.69 -7.62
N LEU A 75 5.61 -21.57 -6.32
CA LEU A 75 4.83 -20.72 -5.44
C LEU A 75 5.25 -19.27 -5.65
N VAL A 76 4.27 -18.35 -5.63
CA VAL A 76 4.50 -16.93 -5.53
C VAL A 76 4.40 -16.56 -4.06
N SER A 77 5.53 -16.21 -3.43
CA SER A 77 5.53 -15.75 -2.04
C SER A 77 4.70 -14.49 -1.91
N PRO A 78 3.71 -14.44 -0.99
CA PRO A 78 3.14 -13.16 -0.59
C PRO A 78 4.23 -12.24 -0.03
N PRO A 79 4.22 -10.95 -0.35
CA PRO A 79 5.20 -10.03 0.20
C PRO A 79 4.93 -9.74 1.68
N GLY A 80 6.00 -9.60 2.48
CA GLY A 80 5.91 -9.15 3.87
C GLY A 80 5.23 -10.12 4.84
N ILE A 81 4.72 -9.55 5.92
CA ILE A 81 3.93 -10.25 6.94
C ILE A 81 2.51 -10.43 6.41
N VAL A 82 1.93 -11.61 6.60
CA VAL A 82 0.57 -11.94 6.15
C VAL A 82 -0.37 -12.06 7.33
N SER A 83 -1.61 -11.63 7.16
CA SER A 83 -2.68 -11.71 8.15
C SER A 83 -4.05 -11.87 7.50
N ARG A 84 -5.03 -12.36 8.24
CA ARG A 84 -6.42 -12.51 7.81
C ARG A 84 -6.51 -13.34 6.51
N THR A 85 -7.16 -12.82 5.47
CA THR A 85 -7.32 -13.50 4.19
C THR A 85 -6.12 -13.29 3.29
N VAL A 86 -5.40 -14.36 2.99
CA VAL A 86 -4.19 -14.37 2.17
C VAL A 86 -4.48 -15.03 0.82
N LEU A 87 -4.17 -14.38 -0.28
CA LEU A 87 -4.29 -14.98 -1.61
C LEU A 87 -3.01 -15.75 -1.94
N LEU A 88 -3.09 -17.08 -1.85
CA LEU A 88 -2.04 -18.02 -2.24
C LEU A 88 -2.03 -18.20 -3.76
N ARG A 89 -0.84 -18.06 -4.38
CA ARG A 89 -0.70 -18.07 -5.84
C ARG A 89 0.39 -19.03 -6.30
N THR A 90 0.18 -19.59 -7.50
CA THR A 90 1.21 -20.37 -8.19
C THR A 90 1.47 -19.84 -9.59
N ARG A 91 2.70 -20.06 -10.08
CA ARG A 91 3.03 -19.99 -11.51
C ARG A 91 3.25 -21.41 -12.00
N VAL A 92 2.55 -21.77 -13.07
CA VAL A 92 2.60 -23.12 -13.65
C VAL A 92 3.15 -23.00 -15.06
N SER A 93 4.15 -23.82 -15.38
CA SER A 93 4.68 -24.03 -16.73
C SER A 93 4.43 -25.51 -17.09
N LEU A 94 3.62 -25.76 -18.12
CA LEU A 94 3.26 -27.10 -18.57
C LEU A 94 4.02 -27.45 -19.84
N SER A 95 4.38 -28.73 -19.98
CA SER A 95 4.81 -29.30 -21.25
C SER A 95 3.63 -29.36 -22.21
N GLN A 96 3.91 -29.36 -23.51
CA GLN A 96 2.87 -29.41 -24.52
C GLN A 96 2.04 -30.73 -24.39
N GLY A 97 0.72 -30.54 -24.25
CA GLY A 97 -0.22 -31.64 -24.09
C GLY A 97 -0.59 -31.96 -22.64
N ASP A 98 0.12 -31.43 -21.66
CA ASP A 98 -0.25 -31.61 -20.25
C ASP A 98 -1.42 -30.67 -19.87
N ILE A 99 -2.44 -31.26 -19.23
CA ILE A 99 -3.58 -30.49 -18.70
C ILE A 99 -3.56 -30.61 -17.18
N LEU A 100 -3.36 -29.46 -16.50
CA LEU A 100 -3.46 -29.43 -15.06
C LEU A 100 -4.92 -29.52 -14.63
N THR A 101 -5.22 -30.45 -13.73
CA THR A 101 -6.58 -30.67 -13.23
C THR A 101 -6.81 -29.97 -11.89
N ARG A 102 -5.77 -29.84 -11.07
CA ARG A 102 -5.87 -29.16 -9.77
C ARG A 102 -4.50 -28.72 -9.22
N VAL A 103 -4.54 -27.76 -8.30
CA VAL A 103 -3.44 -27.39 -7.42
C VAL A 103 -3.96 -27.40 -5.98
N ASP A 104 -3.38 -28.24 -5.14
CA ASP A 104 -3.62 -28.26 -3.70
C ASP A 104 -2.57 -27.37 -3.01
N PHE A 105 -3.01 -26.49 -2.11
CA PHE A 105 -2.14 -25.66 -1.25
C PHE A 105 -2.15 -26.21 0.16
N LEU A 106 -0.97 -26.32 0.76
CA LEU A 106 -0.78 -26.83 2.11
C LEU A 106 0.05 -25.83 2.93
N VAL A 107 -0.40 -25.59 4.17
CA VAL A 107 0.35 -24.84 5.18
C VAL A 107 0.70 -25.84 6.30
N ASP A 108 1.99 -25.94 6.62
CA ASP A 108 2.54 -26.91 7.59
C ASP A 108 2.09 -28.37 7.31
N GLY A 109 1.95 -28.71 6.04
CA GLY A 109 1.49 -30.02 5.59
C GLY A 109 -0.02 -30.22 5.64
N ALA A 110 -0.80 -29.33 6.25
CA ALA A 110 -2.27 -29.37 6.22
C ALA A 110 -2.80 -28.67 4.96
N ARG A 111 -3.70 -29.34 4.22
CA ARG A 111 -4.30 -28.76 3.03
C ARG A 111 -5.28 -27.64 3.41
N VAL A 112 -5.00 -26.43 2.92
CA VAL A 112 -5.78 -25.21 3.17
C VAL A 112 -6.69 -24.82 2.01
N GLY A 113 -6.49 -25.40 0.82
CA GLY A 113 -7.38 -25.16 -0.30
C GLY A 113 -6.95 -25.90 -1.57
N THR A 114 -7.87 -25.96 -2.53
CA THR A 114 -7.69 -26.60 -3.85
C THR A 114 -8.22 -25.65 -4.92
N ALA A 115 -7.43 -25.39 -5.94
CA ALA A 115 -7.85 -24.69 -7.15
C ALA A 115 -7.92 -25.68 -8.32
N THR A 116 -9.03 -25.68 -9.07
CA THR A 116 -9.27 -26.57 -10.22
C THR A 116 -9.30 -25.84 -11.56
N THR A 117 -9.18 -24.53 -11.53
CA THR A 117 -9.21 -23.67 -12.73
C THR A 117 -8.08 -22.63 -12.65
N ALA A 118 -7.49 -22.29 -13.80
CA ALA A 118 -6.53 -21.19 -13.87
C ALA A 118 -7.21 -19.85 -13.46
N PRO A 119 -6.46 -18.99 -12.76
CA PRO A 119 -5.03 -18.98 -12.49
C PRO A 119 -4.57 -19.79 -11.25
N PHE A 120 -5.27 -20.82 -10.82
CA PHE A 120 -4.93 -21.73 -9.71
C PHE A 120 -4.51 -20.99 -8.43
N ASN A 121 -5.35 -20.06 -7.98
CA ASN A 121 -5.19 -19.31 -6.75
C ASN A 121 -6.19 -19.79 -5.68
N VAL A 122 -5.82 -19.66 -4.39
CA VAL A 122 -6.69 -20.00 -3.26
C VAL A 122 -6.64 -18.85 -2.24
N SER A 123 -7.80 -18.42 -1.75
CA SER A 123 -7.90 -17.56 -0.57
C SER A 123 -7.83 -18.43 0.68
N TRP A 124 -6.88 -18.14 1.55
CA TRP A 124 -6.66 -18.85 2.81
C TRP A 124 -6.83 -17.88 3.98
N ASP A 125 -7.51 -18.33 5.03
CA ASP A 125 -7.66 -17.61 6.28
C ASP A 125 -6.49 -17.95 7.22
N SER A 126 -5.55 -17.00 7.38
CA SER A 126 -4.39 -17.19 8.24
C SER A 126 -4.72 -17.21 9.74
N THR A 127 -5.91 -16.76 10.15
CA THR A 127 -6.33 -16.82 11.56
C THR A 127 -6.55 -18.24 12.07
N THR A 128 -6.55 -19.23 11.15
CA THR A 128 -6.64 -20.65 11.47
C THR A 128 -5.34 -21.27 11.98
N VAL A 129 -4.23 -20.53 11.93
CA VAL A 129 -2.92 -20.89 12.49
C VAL A 129 -2.44 -19.84 13.48
N GLY A 130 -1.43 -20.17 14.28
CA GLY A 130 -0.81 -19.22 15.21
C GLY A 130 0.03 -18.16 14.49
N ASP A 131 0.49 -17.15 15.22
CA ASP A 131 1.45 -16.20 14.70
C ASP A 131 2.86 -16.82 14.59
N GLY A 132 3.63 -16.41 13.61
CA GLY A 132 4.99 -16.88 13.38
C GLY A 132 5.24 -17.42 11.98
N PRO A 133 6.35 -18.16 11.78
CA PRO A 133 6.71 -18.72 10.49
C PRO A 133 5.94 -20.02 10.20
N HIS A 134 5.34 -20.11 9.02
CA HIS A 134 4.62 -21.27 8.50
C HIS A 134 5.16 -21.68 7.14
N ALA A 135 5.19 -23.00 6.83
CA ALA A 135 5.69 -23.53 5.58
C ALA A 135 4.54 -23.69 4.57
N LEU A 136 4.55 -22.90 3.50
CA LEU A 136 3.62 -23.04 2.37
C LEU A 136 4.22 -23.97 1.33
N THR A 137 3.46 -24.99 0.94
CA THR A 137 3.76 -25.88 -0.19
C THR A 137 2.57 -25.96 -1.13
N ALA A 138 2.82 -26.33 -2.39
CA ALA A 138 1.76 -26.62 -3.34
C ALA A 138 2.03 -27.92 -4.10
N MET A 139 0.96 -28.61 -4.49
CA MET A 139 1.02 -29.81 -5.30
C MET A 139 0.07 -29.69 -6.48
N ALA A 140 0.63 -29.65 -7.68
CA ALA A 140 -0.12 -29.65 -8.92
C ALA A 140 -0.33 -31.10 -9.39
N THR A 141 -1.54 -31.44 -9.85
CA THR A 141 -1.89 -32.77 -10.39
C THR A 141 -2.44 -32.61 -11.81
N ASP A 142 -1.93 -33.41 -12.75
CA ASP A 142 -2.37 -33.43 -14.14
C ASP A 142 -3.51 -34.42 -14.40
N GLY A 143 -4.00 -34.48 -15.64
CA GLY A 143 -5.07 -35.39 -16.06
C GLY A 143 -4.71 -36.88 -16.03
N SER A 144 -3.41 -37.23 -15.93
CA SER A 144 -2.90 -38.59 -15.76
C SER A 144 -2.63 -38.96 -14.31
N ALA A 145 -3.04 -38.10 -13.36
CA ALA A 145 -2.83 -38.23 -11.92
C ALA A 145 -1.35 -38.14 -11.48
N LYS A 146 -0.47 -37.64 -12.35
CA LYS A 146 0.91 -37.34 -11.99
C LYS A 146 0.94 -36.00 -11.21
N SER A 147 1.74 -35.96 -10.16
CA SER A 147 1.84 -34.78 -9.28
C SER A 147 3.24 -34.20 -9.29
N ILE A 148 3.30 -32.85 -9.21
CA ILE A 148 4.53 -32.07 -9.10
C ILE A 148 4.37 -31.09 -7.92
N GLY A 149 5.35 -31.10 -7.00
CA GLY A 149 5.37 -30.23 -5.84
C GLY A 149 6.16 -28.93 -6.04
N ALA A 150 5.78 -27.91 -5.30
CA ALA A 150 6.51 -26.64 -5.15
C ALA A 150 6.63 -26.24 -3.70
N GLY A 151 7.71 -25.55 -3.37
CA GLY A 151 8.02 -25.08 -2.02
C GLY A 151 9.00 -25.97 -1.28
N PRO A 152 9.18 -25.79 0.06
CA PRO A 152 8.43 -24.83 0.88
C PRO A 152 8.83 -23.37 0.68
N VAL A 153 7.86 -22.47 0.87
CA VAL A 153 8.05 -21.03 1.03
C VAL A 153 7.61 -20.66 2.44
N THR A 154 8.41 -19.88 3.16
CA THR A 154 8.04 -19.43 4.50
C THR A 154 7.07 -18.26 4.41
N LEU A 155 5.91 -18.38 5.08
CA LEU A 155 4.98 -17.31 5.36
C LEU A 155 5.23 -16.82 6.79
N GLN A 156 5.33 -15.52 6.99
CA GLN A 156 5.33 -14.92 8.32
C GLN A 156 3.92 -14.44 8.63
N VAL A 157 3.22 -15.14 9.52
CA VAL A 157 1.85 -14.81 9.95
C VAL A 157 1.89 -13.94 11.19
N ASP A 158 1.08 -12.87 11.22
CA ASP A 158 0.83 -12.05 12.40
C ASP A 158 -0.63 -11.58 12.39
N ASN A 159 -1.47 -12.25 13.17
CA ASN A 159 -2.88 -11.91 13.35
C ASN A 159 -3.14 -11.14 14.67
N HIS A 160 -2.10 -10.98 15.51
CA HIS A 160 -2.18 -10.26 16.79
C HIS A 160 -1.08 -9.20 16.91
N PRO A 161 -0.95 -8.27 15.93
CA PRO A 161 0.12 -7.28 15.96
C PRO A 161 0.04 -6.38 17.19
N THR A 162 1.22 -5.96 17.63
CA THR A 162 1.37 -4.94 18.67
C THR A 162 2.00 -3.69 18.05
N PHE A 163 1.56 -2.52 18.54
CA PHE A 163 2.04 -1.23 18.07
C PHE A 163 2.61 -0.44 19.24
N THR A 164 3.81 0.10 19.05
CA THR A 164 4.37 1.14 19.90
C THR A 164 4.23 2.47 19.18
N VAL A 165 3.50 3.41 19.77
CA VAL A 165 3.14 4.68 19.14
C VAL A 165 3.73 5.82 19.95
N THR A 166 4.51 6.68 19.31
CA THR A 166 4.96 7.96 19.91
C THR A 166 3.94 9.04 19.57
N LEU A 167 3.51 9.80 20.57
CA LEU A 167 2.61 10.94 20.41
C LEU A 167 3.38 12.24 20.60
N SER A 168 3.22 13.15 19.65
CA SER A 168 3.86 14.46 19.67
C SER A 168 2.98 15.55 19.02
N ALA A 169 3.24 16.80 19.36
CA ALA A 169 2.62 17.94 18.70
C ALA A 169 3.04 18.06 17.22
N ALA A 170 4.25 17.63 16.89
CA ALA A 170 4.77 17.68 15.52
C ALA A 170 3.98 16.81 14.52
N GLN A 171 3.24 15.82 14.98
CA GLN A 171 2.37 15.00 14.13
C GLN A 171 0.98 15.65 13.88
N MET A 172 0.65 16.73 14.57
CA MET A 172 -0.55 17.54 14.28
C MET A 172 -0.30 18.43 13.05
N VAL A 173 -1.34 18.66 12.28
CA VAL A 173 -1.28 19.58 11.12
C VAL A 173 -2.51 20.51 11.16
N PRO A 174 -2.31 21.81 11.41
CA PRO A 174 -1.05 22.45 11.81
C PRO A 174 -0.59 22.03 13.22
N ALA A 175 0.73 22.01 13.42
CA ALA A 175 1.32 21.63 14.70
C ALA A 175 1.14 22.76 15.74
N PRO A 176 0.55 22.49 16.94
CA PRO A 176 0.54 23.45 18.02
C PRO A 176 1.93 23.58 18.67
N VAL A 177 2.17 24.69 19.34
CA VAL A 177 3.39 24.85 20.16
C VAL A 177 3.17 24.11 21.47
N SER A 178 3.85 22.97 21.65
CA SER A 178 3.77 22.17 22.86
C SER A 178 5.02 21.31 23.02
N ASP A 179 5.53 21.24 24.25
CA ASP A 179 6.62 20.34 24.67
C ASP A 179 6.07 19.02 25.26
N ALA A 180 4.76 18.85 25.25
CA ALA A 180 4.11 17.65 25.73
C ALA A 180 4.44 16.45 24.83
N SER A 181 4.40 15.27 25.39
CA SER A 181 4.67 14.03 24.68
C SER A 181 3.85 12.86 25.24
N GLY A 182 3.81 11.77 24.49
CA GLY A 182 3.18 10.54 24.95
C GLY A 182 3.73 9.31 24.25
N SER A 183 3.45 8.15 24.84
CA SER A 183 3.69 6.86 24.24
C SER A 183 2.50 5.94 24.44
N ALA A 184 2.23 5.08 23.49
CA ALA A 184 1.20 4.08 23.59
C ALA A 184 1.73 2.69 23.22
N HIS A 185 1.15 1.68 23.89
CA HIS A 185 1.29 0.28 23.53
C HIS A 185 -0.10 -0.28 23.25
N LEU A 186 -0.32 -0.70 22.03
CA LEU A 186 -1.60 -1.22 21.55
C LEU A 186 -1.42 -2.67 21.08
N SER A 187 -2.46 -3.48 21.24
CA SER A 187 -2.56 -4.83 20.67
C SER A 187 -3.89 -4.97 19.95
N VAL A 188 -3.90 -5.67 18.82
CA VAL A 188 -5.11 -5.86 18.01
C VAL A 188 -5.23 -7.33 17.62
N ASP A 189 -6.36 -7.95 17.88
CA ASP A 189 -6.74 -9.24 17.28
C ASP A 189 -7.42 -8.95 15.94
N LEU A 190 -6.71 -9.14 14.85
CA LEU A 190 -7.18 -8.81 13.49
C LEU A 190 -8.35 -9.67 13.05
N GLY A 191 -8.50 -10.87 13.62
CA GLY A 191 -9.61 -11.79 13.30
C GLY A 191 -10.91 -11.38 13.97
N LYS A 192 -10.84 -10.84 15.20
CA LYS A 192 -12.02 -10.42 15.97
C LYS A 192 -12.25 -8.92 15.96
N GLY A 193 -11.27 -8.14 15.52
CA GLY A 193 -11.30 -6.68 15.60
C GLY A 193 -11.14 -6.12 17.02
N THR A 194 -10.80 -6.95 18.03
CA THR A 194 -10.61 -6.43 19.39
C THR A 194 -9.32 -5.64 19.49
N VAL A 195 -9.40 -4.45 20.09
CA VAL A 195 -8.25 -3.58 20.33
C VAL A 195 -8.11 -3.30 21.82
N GLY A 196 -6.88 -3.38 22.32
CA GLY A 196 -6.54 -3.11 23.72
C GLY A 196 -5.24 -2.34 23.84
N GLY A 197 -4.97 -1.82 25.04
CA GLY A 197 -3.72 -1.12 25.32
C GLY A 197 -3.90 0.15 26.10
N SER A 198 -2.82 0.91 26.23
CA SER A 198 -2.77 2.14 27.02
C SER A 198 -1.89 3.22 26.41
N VAL A 199 -2.16 4.45 26.81
CA VAL A 199 -1.39 5.65 26.48
C VAL A 199 -0.84 6.22 27.79
N VAL A 200 0.42 6.62 27.79
CA VAL A 200 1.06 7.34 28.90
C VAL A 200 1.50 8.71 28.38
N LEU A 201 1.11 9.76 29.08
CA LEU A 201 1.33 11.15 28.68
C LEU A 201 2.32 11.84 29.63
N SER A 202 3.02 12.83 29.12
CA SER A 202 3.94 13.68 29.88
C SER A 202 3.80 15.15 29.46
N GLY A 203 3.83 16.06 30.44
CA GLY A 203 3.81 17.51 30.15
C GLY A 203 2.44 18.06 29.74
N ILE A 204 1.35 17.29 29.88
CA ILE A 204 0.00 17.69 29.46
C ILE A 204 -1.06 17.29 30.50
N THR A 205 -2.07 18.13 30.67
CA THR A 205 -3.32 17.76 31.33
C THR A 205 -4.36 17.47 30.24
N ALA A 206 -4.47 16.19 29.88
CA ALA A 206 -5.41 15.77 28.85
C ALA A 206 -6.87 15.88 29.33
N THR A 207 -7.73 16.40 28.46
CA THR A 207 -9.20 16.42 28.66
C THR A 207 -9.87 15.22 27.99
N ALA A 208 -9.28 14.70 26.93
CA ALA A 208 -9.72 13.50 26.23
C ALA A 208 -8.54 12.84 25.50
N VAL A 209 -8.60 11.52 25.42
CA VAL A 209 -7.75 10.70 24.53
C VAL A 209 -8.64 9.81 23.69
N THR A 210 -8.44 9.80 22.38
CA THR A 210 -9.28 9.04 21.46
C THR A 210 -8.47 8.26 20.46
N LEU A 211 -8.97 7.09 20.07
CA LEU A 211 -8.58 6.39 18.86
C LEU A 211 -9.48 6.90 17.72
N SER A 212 -8.91 7.40 16.66
CA SER A 212 -9.61 8.09 15.57
C SER A 212 -9.14 7.58 14.21
N ARG A 213 -9.94 7.83 13.15
CA ARG A 213 -9.69 7.36 11.79
C ARG A 213 -9.36 8.52 10.86
N ALA A 214 -8.10 8.66 10.48
CA ALA A 214 -7.61 9.43 9.34
C ALA A 214 -6.16 9.05 9.06
N PHE A 215 -5.70 9.24 7.84
CA PHE A 215 -4.27 9.24 7.50
C PHE A 215 -3.57 10.45 8.11
N ALA A 216 -2.24 10.38 8.21
CA ALA A 216 -1.45 11.50 8.72
C ALA A 216 -1.71 12.77 7.91
N GLY A 217 -1.80 13.92 8.60
CA GLY A 217 -2.11 15.21 7.99
C GLY A 217 -3.60 15.55 7.90
N ASP A 218 -4.51 14.62 8.20
CA ASP A 218 -5.95 14.85 8.20
C ASP A 218 -6.57 14.53 9.57
N SER A 219 -7.76 15.04 9.81
CA SER A 219 -8.56 14.79 11.02
C SER A 219 -9.82 14.03 10.66
N GLY A 220 -10.13 12.99 11.45
CA GLY A 220 -11.27 12.14 11.13
C GLY A 220 -12.12 11.74 12.34
N ALA A 221 -13.05 10.83 12.07
CA ALA A 221 -14.01 10.41 13.06
C ALA A 221 -13.35 9.70 14.25
N GLN A 222 -13.82 10.03 15.44
CA GLN A 222 -13.51 9.27 16.64
C GLN A 222 -14.14 7.88 16.55
N LEU A 223 -13.36 6.84 16.81
CA LEU A 223 -13.81 5.44 16.87
C LEU A 223 -14.03 5.00 18.32
N VAL A 224 -13.02 5.22 19.17
CA VAL A 224 -13.05 4.80 20.57
C VAL A 224 -12.54 5.93 21.46
N ALA A 225 -13.28 6.26 22.53
CA ALA A 225 -12.76 7.10 23.60
C ALA A 225 -11.99 6.23 24.60
N LEU A 226 -10.81 6.67 25.01
CA LEU A 226 -10.04 6.03 26.06
C LEU A 226 -10.52 6.52 27.42
N GLU A 227 -10.37 5.66 28.43
CA GLU A 227 -10.76 5.93 29.82
C GLU A 227 -9.53 6.32 30.64
N PRO A 228 -9.66 7.27 31.60
CA PRO A 228 -8.57 7.57 32.51
C PRO A 228 -8.14 6.32 33.29
N GLY A 229 -6.83 6.10 33.38
CA GLY A 229 -6.24 5.00 34.15
C GLY A 229 -5.89 5.37 35.57
N ALA A 230 -5.00 4.59 36.20
CA ALA A 230 -4.49 4.84 37.53
C ALA A 230 -3.49 6.01 37.51
N GLY A 231 -3.99 7.22 37.75
CA GLY A 231 -3.22 8.47 37.72
C GLY A 231 -3.53 9.35 36.51
N SER A 232 -3.18 10.62 36.60
CA SER A 232 -3.55 11.63 35.57
C SER A 232 -2.85 11.50 34.24
N ALA A 233 -1.81 10.67 34.17
CA ALA A 233 -0.98 10.53 32.98
C ALA A 233 -1.34 9.30 32.11
N GLN A 234 -2.11 8.35 32.66
CA GLN A 234 -2.44 7.10 31.96
C GLN A 234 -3.87 7.11 31.46
N TRP A 235 -4.06 6.61 30.21
CA TRP A 235 -5.35 6.39 29.58
C TRP A 235 -5.39 5.00 28.99
N ASN A 236 -6.52 4.30 29.09
CA ASN A 236 -6.66 2.92 28.65
C ASN A 236 -7.77 2.79 27.62
N LEU A 237 -7.60 1.94 26.63
CA LEU A 237 -8.70 1.49 25.81
C LEU A 237 -9.70 0.74 26.69
N PRO A 238 -11.01 0.98 26.54
CA PRO A 238 -12.02 0.27 27.31
C PRO A 238 -11.98 -1.23 27.01
N ALA A 239 -12.28 -2.05 28.02
CA ALA A 239 -12.32 -3.50 27.83
C ALA A 239 -13.38 -3.86 26.78
N GLY A 240 -12.99 -4.67 25.79
CA GLY A 240 -13.88 -5.10 24.73
C GLY A 240 -14.08 -4.05 23.61
N ALA A 241 -13.22 -3.04 23.51
CA ALA A 241 -13.22 -2.14 22.36
C ALA A 241 -13.05 -2.91 21.06
N LEU A 242 -13.87 -2.60 20.07
CA LEU A 242 -13.92 -3.29 18.78
C LEU A 242 -13.71 -2.32 17.63
N LEU A 243 -12.98 -2.77 16.63
CA LEU A 243 -12.88 -2.20 15.29
C LEU A 243 -13.69 -3.07 14.32
N THR A 244 -14.37 -2.45 13.39
CA THR A 244 -14.99 -3.12 12.24
C THR A 244 -13.93 -3.64 11.28
N ASP A 245 -14.29 -4.54 10.37
CA ASP A 245 -13.38 -5.04 9.32
C ASP A 245 -12.77 -3.92 8.46
N ASP A 246 -13.54 -2.88 8.19
CA ASP A 246 -13.09 -1.69 7.43
C ASP A 246 -12.08 -0.86 8.26
N GLU A 247 -12.31 -0.71 9.56
CA GLU A 247 -11.38 -0.01 10.46
C GLU A 247 -10.09 -0.81 10.67
N VAL A 248 -10.18 -2.15 10.78
CA VAL A 248 -8.99 -3.02 10.79
C VAL A 248 -8.21 -2.90 9.47
N THR A 249 -8.89 -2.85 8.34
CA THR A 249 -8.24 -2.62 7.05
C THR A 249 -7.56 -1.26 7.00
N THR A 250 -8.23 -0.22 7.49
CA THR A 250 -7.67 1.14 7.59
C THR A 250 -6.47 1.19 8.55
N LEU A 251 -6.52 0.47 9.68
CA LEU A 251 -5.38 0.33 10.59
C LEU A 251 -4.14 -0.23 9.86
N LEU A 252 -4.34 -1.33 9.11
CA LEU A 252 -3.25 -1.98 8.38
C LEU A 252 -2.67 -1.10 7.25
N GLN A 253 -3.39 -0.09 6.81
CA GLN A 253 -2.94 0.94 5.86
C GLN A 253 -2.31 2.17 6.55
N GLY A 254 -2.25 2.20 7.89
CA GLY A 254 -1.75 3.34 8.66
C GLY A 254 -2.74 4.50 8.78
N GLY A 255 -4.03 4.26 8.61
CA GLY A 255 -5.08 5.27 8.66
C GLY A 255 -5.79 5.40 10.01
N LEU A 256 -5.22 4.90 11.11
CA LEU A 256 -5.71 5.15 12.47
C LEU A 256 -4.67 5.91 13.28
N TYR A 257 -5.14 6.74 14.22
CA TYR A 257 -4.27 7.52 15.08
C TYR A 257 -4.87 7.74 16.48
N LEU A 258 -4.00 7.99 17.44
CA LEU A 258 -4.37 8.48 18.76
C LEU A 258 -4.35 10.01 18.76
N ASN A 259 -5.40 10.64 19.29
CA ASN A 259 -5.50 12.08 19.48
C ASN A 259 -5.63 12.41 20.97
N VAL A 260 -4.88 13.38 21.44
CA VAL A 260 -4.93 13.87 22.81
C VAL A 260 -5.35 15.33 22.81
N SER A 261 -6.47 15.64 23.43
CA SER A 261 -6.98 16.99 23.59
C SER A 261 -6.59 17.56 24.95
N SER A 262 -6.42 18.87 25.01
CA SER A 262 -6.20 19.62 26.25
C SER A 262 -7.10 20.86 26.32
N PRO A 263 -7.17 21.57 27.46
CA PRO A 263 -7.91 22.85 27.53
C PRO A 263 -7.37 23.94 26.57
N ALA A 264 -6.06 23.90 26.28
CA ALA A 264 -5.41 24.85 25.36
C ALA A 264 -5.66 24.47 23.89
N ASN A 265 -5.73 23.18 23.60
CA ASN A 265 -5.90 22.62 22.26
C ASN A 265 -7.03 21.59 22.26
N PRO A 266 -8.30 22.02 22.27
CA PRO A 266 -9.46 21.12 22.42
C PRO A 266 -9.68 20.22 21.21
N ALA A 267 -9.20 20.61 20.03
CA ALA A 267 -9.24 19.78 18.81
C ALA A 267 -8.14 18.70 18.80
N GLY A 268 -7.04 18.92 19.54
CA GLY A 268 -5.91 17.99 19.64
C GLY A 268 -4.62 18.75 19.91
N GLU A 269 -3.83 18.27 20.85
CA GLU A 269 -2.51 18.80 21.18
C GLU A 269 -1.41 17.82 20.78
N LEU A 270 -1.63 16.53 20.97
CA LEU A 270 -0.71 15.48 20.54
C LEU A 270 -1.44 14.50 19.62
N ARG A 271 -0.68 14.04 18.64
CA ARG A 271 -1.09 12.95 17.74
C ARG A 271 -0.03 11.85 17.73
N GLY A 272 -0.47 10.61 17.62
CA GLY A 272 0.37 9.47 17.33
C GLY A 272 -0.27 8.62 16.25
N GLN A 273 0.30 8.62 15.03
CA GLN A 273 -0.16 7.75 13.95
C GLN A 273 0.21 6.31 14.27
N ILE A 274 -0.73 5.37 14.09
CA ILE A 274 -0.48 3.96 14.28
C ILE A 274 0.03 3.39 12.96
N THR A 275 1.31 2.99 12.94
CA THR A 275 1.99 2.55 11.71
C THR A 275 2.35 1.07 11.81
N PRO A 276 1.75 0.19 10.97
CA PRO A 276 2.28 -1.15 10.73
C PRO A 276 3.72 -1.11 10.19
N ALA A 277 4.45 -2.21 10.33
CA ALA A 277 5.89 -2.26 9.98
C ALA A 277 6.20 -1.95 8.50
N ASN A 278 5.23 -2.16 7.61
CA ASN A 278 5.32 -1.84 6.19
C ASN A 278 4.88 -0.42 5.84
N VAL A 279 4.35 0.34 6.80
CA VAL A 279 3.83 1.70 6.59
C VAL A 279 4.81 2.73 7.16
N MET A 280 5.16 3.69 6.33
CA MET A 280 6.00 4.84 6.70
C MET A 280 5.17 6.12 6.62
N VAL A 281 5.31 6.97 7.64
CA VAL A 281 4.71 8.30 7.66
C VAL A 281 5.83 9.33 7.69
N THR A 282 5.74 10.32 6.80
CA THR A 282 6.71 11.41 6.72
C THR A 282 5.99 12.75 6.78
N PHE A 283 6.65 13.74 7.35
CA PHE A 283 6.17 15.12 7.38
C PHE A 283 7.13 16.01 6.60
N SER A 284 6.59 16.88 5.76
CA SER A 284 7.36 17.78 4.89
C SER A 284 6.92 19.22 5.09
N THR A 285 7.87 20.15 5.06
CA THR A 285 7.59 21.59 4.99
C THR A 285 7.84 22.09 3.58
N LEU A 286 6.93 22.92 3.06
CA LEU A 286 7.03 23.50 1.72
C LEU A 286 7.35 24.99 1.82
N SER A 287 8.22 25.47 0.91
CA SER A 287 8.57 26.88 0.76
C SER A 287 9.01 27.19 -0.67
N GLY A 288 8.93 28.45 -1.08
CA GLY A 288 9.43 28.91 -2.38
C GLY A 288 10.94 28.75 -2.54
N THR A 289 11.70 28.72 -1.44
CA THR A 289 13.16 28.54 -1.48
C THR A 289 13.59 27.14 -1.87
N GLN A 290 12.71 26.14 -1.79
CA GLN A 290 12.96 24.77 -2.24
C GLN A 290 12.63 24.55 -3.72
N GLU A 291 12.00 25.52 -4.38
CA GLU A 291 11.72 25.46 -5.82
C GLU A 291 13.00 25.52 -6.66
N VAL A 292 12.89 25.05 -7.90
CA VAL A 292 14.01 25.01 -8.86
C VAL A 292 13.56 25.62 -10.18
N PRO A 293 13.97 26.88 -10.47
CA PRO A 293 14.69 27.82 -9.60
C PRO A 293 13.87 28.30 -8.39
N ALA A 294 14.56 28.75 -7.34
CA ALA A 294 13.89 29.24 -6.12
C ALA A 294 12.96 30.43 -6.42
N VAL A 295 11.77 30.41 -5.82
CA VAL A 295 10.74 31.45 -5.93
C VAL A 295 10.72 32.32 -4.67
N ALA A 296 10.74 33.63 -4.87
CA ALA A 296 10.72 34.61 -3.76
C ALA A 296 9.27 34.89 -3.32
N ILE A 297 8.68 33.97 -2.55
CA ILE A 297 7.33 34.04 -2.00
C ILE A 297 7.34 33.76 -0.50
N ASN A 298 6.43 34.38 0.26
CA ASN A 298 6.26 34.11 1.69
C ASN A 298 5.27 32.98 2.00
N ALA A 299 4.78 32.29 0.96
CA ALA A 299 3.90 31.15 1.13
C ALA A 299 4.64 29.96 1.73
N THR A 300 3.91 29.17 2.49
CA THR A 300 4.42 27.97 3.14
C THR A 300 3.42 26.82 3.03
N GLY A 301 3.87 25.60 3.24
CA GLY A 301 3.02 24.44 3.37
C GLY A 301 3.59 23.44 4.36
N VAL A 302 2.72 22.61 4.87
CA VAL A 302 3.06 21.40 5.64
C VAL A 302 2.29 20.23 5.05
N ALA A 303 2.93 19.09 4.97
CA ALA A 303 2.29 17.91 4.41
C ALA A 303 2.68 16.65 5.19
N ALA A 304 1.80 15.67 5.14
CA ALA A 304 2.07 14.32 5.59
C ALA A 304 1.86 13.33 4.46
N SER A 305 2.79 12.41 4.29
CA SER A 305 2.70 11.31 3.35
C SER A 305 2.71 9.99 4.11
N THR A 306 1.71 9.15 3.88
CA THR A 306 1.61 7.79 4.43
C THR A 306 1.82 6.81 3.28
N VAL A 307 2.86 5.99 3.35
CA VAL A 307 3.27 5.08 2.27
C VAL A 307 3.32 3.65 2.78
N ASP A 308 2.51 2.76 2.20
CA ASP A 308 2.66 1.32 2.38
C ASP A 308 3.68 0.78 1.36
N THR A 309 4.83 0.37 1.86
CA THR A 309 5.98 -0.05 1.05
C THR A 309 5.88 -1.48 0.53
N VAL A 310 4.86 -2.22 0.93
CA VAL A 310 4.56 -3.59 0.49
C VAL A 310 3.38 -3.61 -0.47
N ALA A 311 2.29 -2.90 -0.13
CA ALA A 311 1.13 -2.75 -1.01
C ALA A 311 1.37 -1.76 -2.15
N ASN A 312 2.43 -0.95 -2.09
CA ASN A 312 2.74 0.13 -3.03
C ASN A 312 1.58 1.14 -3.14
N THR A 313 1.05 1.55 -2.00
CA THR A 313 0.01 2.56 -1.92
C THR A 313 0.47 3.75 -1.09
N LEU A 314 -0.07 4.92 -1.39
CA LEU A 314 0.21 6.14 -0.66
C LEU A 314 -1.06 6.95 -0.41
N SER A 315 -1.06 7.72 0.67
CA SER A 315 -1.99 8.82 0.92
C SER A 315 -1.19 10.07 1.26
N VAL A 316 -1.63 11.21 0.74
CA VAL A 316 -0.96 12.51 0.98
C VAL A 316 -2.00 13.53 1.41
N HIS A 317 -1.69 14.28 2.45
CA HIS A 317 -2.43 15.46 2.90
C HIS A 317 -1.48 16.64 3.00
N LEU A 318 -1.81 17.74 2.33
CA LEU A 318 -1.01 18.96 2.26
C LEU A 318 -1.87 20.16 2.66
N HIS A 319 -1.35 21.00 3.56
CA HIS A 319 -1.96 22.26 3.96
C HIS A 319 -1.04 23.41 3.55
N SER A 320 -1.53 24.26 2.67
CA SER A 320 -0.80 25.42 2.15
C SER A 320 -1.35 26.74 2.68
N SER A 321 -0.50 27.73 2.88
CA SER A 321 -0.83 29.08 3.32
C SER A 321 -0.09 30.12 2.48
N GLY A 322 -0.76 31.23 2.21
CA GLY A 322 -0.18 32.32 1.40
C GLY A 322 -0.26 32.10 -0.11
N VAL A 323 -0.96 31.06 -0.58
CA VAL A 323 -1.21 30.72 -1.99
C VAL A 323 -2.72 30.50 -2.22
N ALA A 324 -3.54 31.47 -1.89
CA ALA A 324 -5.00 31.38 -2.01
C ALA A 324 -5.48 31.15 -3.46
N ASP A 325 -4.70 31.56 -4.44
CA ASP A 325 -4.91 31.39 -5.88
C ASP A 325 -4.26 30.12 -6.43
N ALA A 326 -3.74 29.21 -5.58
CA ALA A 326 -3.19 27.95 -6.01
C ALA A 326 -4.17 27.20 -6.93
N MET A 327 -3.71 26.75 -8.09
CA MET A 327 -4.54 26.09 -9.10
C MET A 327 -4.34 24.58 -9.15
N ALA A 328 -3.19 24.08 -8.66
CA ALA A 328 -2.89 22.66 -8.60
C ALA A 328 -1.88 22.36 -7.47
N ALA A 329 -1.92 21.12 -6.99
CA ALA A 329 -0.89 20.54 -6.13
C ALA A 329 -0.64 19.10 -6.58
N GLU A 330 0.60 18.65 -6.48
CA GLU A 330 0.99 17.31 -6.92
C GLU A 330 2.13 16.73 -6.09
N LEU A 331 2.21 15.40 -6.07
CA LEU A 331 3.37 14.65 -5.66
C LEU A 331 4.18 14.32 -6.91
N VAL A 332 5.48 14.54 -6.86
CA VAL A 332 6.41 14.42 -7.98
C VAL A 332 7.58 13.51 -7.60
N GLU A 333 8.02 12.64 -8.50
CA GLU A 333 9.29 11.93 -8.36
C GLU A 333 10.43 12.81 -8.85
N GLY A 334 11.33 13.18 -7.95
CA GLY A 334 12.51 13.99 -8.23
C GLY A 334 13.32 14.21 -6.95
N ALA A 335 14.64 14.11 -7.07
CA ALA A 335 15.55 14.40 -5.97
C ALA A 335 15.56 15.91 -5.62
N ALA A 336 16.07 16.26 -4.45
CA ALA A 336 16.24 17.65 -4.06
C ALA A 336 17.07 18.42 -5.11
N GLY A 337 16.58 19.60 -5.49
CA GLY A 337 17.22 20.41 -6.52
C GLY A 337 17.02 19.96 -7.97
N ALA A 338 16.23 18.93 -8.23
CA ALA A 338 15.90 18.45 -9.57
C ALA A 338 14.39 18.59 -9.87
N ILE A 339 14.06 18.84 -11.13
CA ILE A 339 12.68 18.74 -11.63
C ILE A 339 12.43 17.26 -11.97
N GLY A 340 11.22 16.78 -11.66
CA GLY A 340 10.87 15.38 -11.83
C GLY A 340 9.59 15.14 -12.64
N ARG A 341 9.05 13.93 -12.55
CA ARG A 341 7.77 13.56 -13.19
C ARG A 341 6.64 13.50 -12.16
N PRO A 342 5.43 13.97 -12.49
CA PRO A 342 4.27 13.82 -11.61
C PRO A 342 3.99 12.34 -11.30
N LEU A 343 3.71 12.04 -10.03
CA LEU A 343 3.26 10.73 -9.54
C LEU A 343 1.77 10.72 -9.25
N ALA A 344 1.28 11.75 -8.56
CA ALA A 344 -0.11 11.87 -8.19
C ALA A 344 -0.54 13.34 -8.12
N ALA A 345 -1.68 13.66 -8.71
CA ALA A 345 -2.33 14.94 -8.50
C ALA A 345 -3.09 14.92 -7.16
N LEU A 346 -3.03 16.03 -6.42
CA LEU A 346 -3.78 16.22 -5.21
C LEU A 346 -5.08 16.98 -5.53
N ALA A 347 -6.19 16.48 -5.00
CA ALA A 347 -7.47 17.16 -5.09
C ALA A 347 -7.57 18.26 -4.01
N ARG A 348 -8.06 19.43 -4.38
CA ARG A 348 -8.31 20.52 -3.45
C ARG A 348 -9.58 20.24 -2.65
N ASP A 349 -9.55 20.46 -1.34
CA ASP A 349 -10.74 20.37 -0.50
C ASP A 349 -11.74 21.48 -0.86
N PRO A 350 -13.03 21.17 -1.06
CA PRO A 350 -14.02 22.16 -1.44
C PRO A 350 -14.39 23.14 -0.32
N VAL A 351 -14.07 22.82 0.93
CA VAL A 351 -14.39 23.65 2.11
C VAL A 351 -13.15 24.39 2.60
N ASP A 352 -12.00 23.71 2.67
CA ASP A 352 -10.72 24.29 3.03
C ASP A 352 -9.81 24.46 1.80
N ALA A 353 -9.79 25.65 1.25
CA ALA A 353 -9.02 25.96 0.05
C ALA A 353 -7.49 25.80 0.23
N GLY A 354 -6.99 25.72 1.45
CA GLY A 354 -5.59 25.45 1.75
C GLY A 354 -5.25 23.97 1.82
N HIS A 355 -6.26 23.10 1.96
CA HIS A 355 -6.07 21.65 2.07
C HIS A 355 -6.17 20.95 0.71
N TRP A 356 -5.18 20.09 0.46
CA TRP A 356 -5.08 19.26 -0.74
C TRP A 356 -4.80 17.82 -0.34
N SER A 357 -5.41 16.86 -1.02
CA SER A 357 -5.21 15.45 -0.68
C SER A 357 -5.17 14.54 -1.90
N ALA A 358 -4.42 13.47 -1.79
CA ALA A 358 -4.50 12.29 -2.64
C ALA A 358 -4.86 11.10 -1.75
N PRO A 359 -6.12 10.66 -1.73
CA PRO A 359 -6.50 9.47 -1.00
C PRO A 359 -5.93 8.24 -1.69
N LEU A 360 -5.61 7.24 -0.93
CA LEU A 360 -5.00 5.95 -1.25
C LEU A 360 -4.75 5.68 -2.76
N VAL A 361 -3.60 6.13 -3.25
CA VAL A 361 -3.18 5.98 -4.66
C VAL A 361 -2.22 4.81 -4.77
N THR A 362 -2.34 4.00 -5.83
CA THR A 362 -1.36 2.94 -6.13
C THR A 362 -0.23 3.51 -6.98
N VAL A 363 1.00 3.19 -6.59
CA VAL A 363 2.24 3.53 -7.31
C VAL A 363 3.00 2.27 -7.69
N SER A 364 4.07 2.37 -8.46
CA SER A 364 4.91 1.22 -8.78
C SER A 364 5.91 0.91 -7.66
N ALA A 365 6.47 -0.30 -7.64
CA ALA A 365 7.54 -0.64 -6.70
C ALA A 365 8.78 0.25 -6.88
N SER A 366 9.09 0.67 -8.12
CA SER A 366 10.19 1.61 -8.39
C SER A 366 9.92 3.00 -7.81
N ASP A 367 8.65 3.45 -7.77
CA ASP A 367 8.29 4.73 -7.12
C ASP A 367 8.50 4.64 -5.61
N VAL A 368 8.16 3.49 -5.00
CA VAL A 368 8.42 3.25 -3.57
C VAL A 368 9.93 3.21 -3.28
N ASP A 369 10.75 2.63 -4.17
CA ASP A 369 12.20 2.66 -4.03
C ASP A 369 12.75 4.09 -4.16
N ALA A 370 12.20 4.90 -5.07
CA ALA A 370 12.51 6.32 -5.16
C ALA A 370 12.11 7.07 -3.87
N PHE A 371 10.94 6.79 -3.29
CA PHE A 371 10.53 7.34 -1.99
C PHE A 371 11.57 7.02 -0.90
N LYS A 372 11.97 5.76 -0.75
CA LYS A 372 12.98 5.35 0.25
C LYS A 372 14.33 6.04 0.06
N ALA A 373 14.63 6.48 -1.16
CA ALA A 373 15.83 7.24 -1.52
C ALA A 373 15.64 8.76 -1.41
N SER A 374 14.57 9.27 -0.77
CA SER A 374 14.20 10.69 -0.70
C SER A 374 14.02 11.34 -2.08
N GLY A 375 13.57 10.55 -3.03
CA GLY A 375 13.37 10.94 -4.42
C GLY A 375 11.97 11.47 -4.73
N TRP A 376 11.19 11.93 -3.74
CA TRP A 376 9.88 12.55 -3.95
C TRP A 376 9.83 13.96 -3.40
N TYR A 377 9.00 14.81 -4.02
CA TYR A 377 8.66 16.12 -3.48
C TYR A 377 7.20 16.48 -3.76
N LEU A 378 6.67 17.37 -2.95
CA LEU A 378 5.37 18.01 -3.12
C LEU A 378 5.54 19.36 -3.77
N ASN A 379 4.65 19.72 -4.68
CA ASN A 379 4.66 20.95 -5.43
C ASN A 379 3.26 21.59 -5.43
N VAL A 380 3.19 22.91 -5.21
CA VAL A 380 1.96 23.71 -5.31
C VAL A 380 2.15 24.79 -6.36
N MET A 381 1.27 24.86 -7.34
CA MET A 381 1.35 25.75 -8.48
C MET A 381 0.34 26.90 -8.37
N THR A 382 0.73 28.09 -8.82
CA THR A 382 -0.13 29.27 -8.91
C THR A 382 -0.15 29.80 -10.36
N PRO A 383 -1.07 30.72 -10.72
CA PRO A 383 -1.01 31.37 -12.02
C PRO A 383 0.25 32.19 -12.27
N ALA A 384 0.88 32.71 -11.21
CA ALA A 384 2.13 33.46 -11.29
C ALA A 384 3.34 32.53 -11.45
N ASP A 385 3.31 31.38 -10.79
CA ASP A 385 4.37 30.37 -10.78
C ASP A 385 3.78 29.00 -11.21
N PRO A 386 3.52 28.81 -12.51
CA PRO A 386 2.82 27.61 -13.02
C PRO A 386 3.65 26.34 -12.94
N ASP A 387 4.97 26.44 -12.81
CA ASP A 387 5.88 25.29 -12.64
C ASP A 387 6.08 24.93 -11.15
N GLY A 388 5.70 25.82 -10.22
CA GLY A 388 5.76 25.64 -8.78
C GLY A 388 5.99 26.94 -8.03
N ALA A 389 5.16 27.22 -7.03
CA ALA A 389 5.26 28.36 -6.13
C ALA A 389 5.92 27.98 -4.80
N ILE A 390 5.56 26.80 -4.25
CA ILE A 390 6.18 26.24 -3.06
C ILE A 390 6.38 24.72 -3.22
N ARG A 391 7.56 24.28 -2.83
CA ARG A 391 8.01 22.88 -2.89
C ARG A 391 8.45 22.38 -1.53
N GLY A 392 8.25 21.09 -1.25
CA GLY A 392 8.76 20.40 -0.07
C GLY A 392 9.27 19.01 -0.42
N GLN A 393 10.55 18.72 -0.11
CA GLN A 393 11.11 17.38 -0.29
C GLN A 393 10.49 16.42 0.71
N VAL A 394 10.20 15.18 0.27
CA VAL A 394 9.72 14.09 1.12
C VAL A 394 10.91 13.25 1.55
N GLU A 395 11.22 13.27 2.86
CA GLU A 395 12.40 12.61 3.42
C GLU A 395 11.97 11.50 4.39
N PRO A 396 11.99 10.22 3.97
CA PRO A 396 11.74 9.10 4.86
C PRO A 396 12.79 9.04 5.96
N GLY A 397 12.34 9.02 7.22
CA GLY A 397 13.24 9.01 8.39
C GLY A 397 13.65 10.41 8.90
N GLY A 398 13.05 11.47 8.39
CA GLY A 398 13.06 12.81 9.01
C GLY A 398 12.40 12.78 10.40
N PRO A 399 12.69 13.77 11.25
CA PRO A 399 12.40 13.76 12.70
C PRO A 399 10.94 13.55 13.05
#